data_fa3f1f36d732aa37e49f6b6085093691
#
_entry.id   fa3f1f36d732aa37e49f6b6085093691
#
_cell.length_a   1.000
_cell.length_b   1.000
_cell.length_c   1.000
_cell.angle_alpha   90.00
_cell.angle_beta   90.00
_cell.angle_gamma   90.00
#
_symmetry.space_group_name_H-M   'P 1'
#
loop_
_entity.id
_entity.type
_entity.pdbx_description
1 polymer ?
#
loop_
_entity_poly.entity_id
_entity_poly.type
_entity_poly.pdbx_seq_one_letter_code
_entity_poly.pdbx_strand_id
1 'polypeptide(L)'
;MRRRRRSRAVLLIPAVLLCSVAIAAAGAFWFYSQRRIKEEKKTPEELLTEYMQYMADGDYGAMYGMLDNQSRLNISLEDFEKRNRNIYEGIEASGVRIEIKGTELKEDGTGTVEYQTTMDSLAGEISFSNQAVFREEVPGEEGTKGKPEYKLAWSDRLIFPQLGPDDKVRVSTDKASRGRILDRNGNLLAGEGTASLVGLVPGRMSREPGNESGYSGEDLQRLSQLLGISVENITKKLSAGWVKDDSLVPIKTVKCVDELKLQTASGDEENLRNKAL
;
A
#
# COMPACT_ATOMS: atom_id res chain seq x y z
N MET A 1 38.54 -58.34 74.49
CA MET A 1 37.58 -58.39 73.32
C MET A 1 37.10 -56.97 72.99
N ARG A 2 37.59 -56.35 71.84
CA ARG A 2 37.15 -55.01 71.36
C ARG A 2 36.21 -55.24 70.16
N ARG A 3 34.88 -55.02 70.32
CA ARG A 3 33.92 -54.99 69.24
C ARG A 3 34.08 -53.70 68.39
N ARG A 4 34.49 -53.85 67.12
CA ARG A 4 34.51 -52.74 66.13
C ARG A 4 33.07 -52.41 65.78
N ARG A 5 32.53 -51.24 66.14
CA ARG A 5 31.35 -50.64 65.59
C ARG A 5 31.67 -50.22 64.16
N ARG A 6 31.25 -50.95 63.11
CA ARG A 6 31.26 -50.51 61.73
C ARG A 6 30.24 -49.37 61.61
N SER A 7 30.72 -48.17 61.23
CA SER A 7 29.87 -46.96 61.10
C SER A 7 28.88 -47.16 59.96
N ARG A 8 27.60 -47.03 60.24
CA ARG A 8 26.48 -47.06 59.28
C ARG A 8 26.53 -45.88 58.31
N ALA A 9 27.46 -44.92 58.51
CA ALA A 9 27.64 -43.74 57.68
C ALA A 9 28.18 -44.02 56.26
N VAL A 10 28.93 -45.11 56.04
CA VAL A 10 29.56 -45.45 54.75
C VAL A 10 28.52 -45.96 53.72
N LEU A 11 27.37 -46.44 54.17
CA LEU A 11 26.30 -46.93 53.31
C LEU A 11 25.25 -45.87 52.93
N LEU A 12 25.21 -44.73 53.64
CA LEU A 12 24.25 -43.65 53.38
C LEU A 12 24.67 -42.72 52.24
N ILE A 13 25.96 -42.51 51.99
CA ILE A 13 26.49 -41.63 50.96
C ILE A 13 26.12 -42.11 49.55
N PRO A 14 26.30 -43.39 49.16
CA PRO A 14 25.89 -43.85 47.83
C PRO A 14 24.37 -43.86 47.63
N ALA A 15 23.60 -44.06 48.69
CA ALA A 15 22.13 -44.04 48.61
C ALA A 15 21.59 -42.60 48.33
N VAL A 16 22.16 -41.59 48.97
CA VAL A 16 21.78 -40.19 48.71
C VAL A 16 22.20 -39.71 47.32
N LEU A 17 23.35 -40.15 46.82
CA LEU A 17 23.79 -39.88 45.45
C LEU A 17 22.88 -40.57 44.41
N LEU A 18 22.48 -41.78 44.62
CA LEU A 18 21.52 -42.48 43.73
C LEU A 18 20.14 -41.80 43.73
N CYS A 19 19.63 -41.37 44.85
CA CYS A 19 18.39 -40.63 44.95
C CYS A 19 18.46 -39.26 44.24
N SER A 20 19.56 -38.53 44.37
CA SER A 20 19.72 -37.24 43.67
C SER A 20 19.80 -37.38 42.15
N VAL A 21 20.47 -38.42 41.64
CA VAL A 21 20.51 -38.74 40.21
C VAL A 21 19.13 -39.15 39.69
N ALA A 22 18.38 -39.94 40.46
CA ALA A 22 17.00 -40.36 40.09
C ALA A 22 16.05 -39.14 40.03
N ILE A 23 16.15 -38.22 40.99
CA ILE A 23 15.35 -36.97 41.00
C ILE A 23 15.72 -36.08 39.84
N ALA A 24 17.01 -35.94 39.52
CA ALA A 24 17.47 -35.16 38.36
C ALA A 24 17.02 -35.79 37.03
N ALA A 25 17.08 -37.11 36.91
CA ALA A 25 16.59 -37.83 35.73
C ALA A 25 15.07 -37.75 35.59
N ALA A 26 14.31 -37.85 36.69
CA ALA A 26 12.85 -37.68 36.70
C ALA A 26 12.46 -36.22 36.36
N GLY A 27 13.19 -35.25 36.87
CA GLY A 27 13.00 -33.82 36.53
C GLY A 27 13.33 -33.52 35.09
N ALA A 28 14.42 -34.06 34.54
CA ALA A 28 14.78 -33.95 33.14
C ALA A 28 13.75 -34.67 32.24
N PHE A 29 13.30 -35.85 32.62
CA PHE A 29 12.25 -36.59 31.89
C PHE A 29 10.90 -35.86 31.94
N TRP A 30 10.52 -35.29 33.08
CA TRP A 30 9.33 -34.45 33.20
C TRP A 30 9.42 -33.16 32.37
N PHE A 31 10.58 -32.49 32.41
CA PHE A 31 10.83 -31.30 31.58
C PHE A 31 10.85 -31.64 30.08
N TYR A 32 11.42 -32.79 29.70
CA TYR A 32 11.43 -33.25 28.30
C TYR A 32 10.02 -33.73 27.88
N SER A 33 9.26 -34.35 28.75
CA SER A 33 7.87 -34.73 28.46
C SER A 33 6.97 -33.51 28.37
N GLN A 34 7.13 -32.50 29.20
CA GLN A 34 6.42 -31.22 29.12
C GLN A 34 6.73 -30.49 27.79
N ARG A 35 7.96 -30.54 27.32
CA ARG A 35 8.31 -29.99 25.98
C ARG A 35 7.69 -30.80 24.82
N ARG A 36 7.55 -32.12 24.96
CA ARG A 36 6.89 -32.95 23.95
C ARG A 36 5.37 -32.81 23.91
N ILE A 37 4.74 -32.35 24.99
CA ILE A 37 3.29 -32.21 25.09
C ILE A 37 2.78 -30.90 24.40
N LYS A 38 3.66 -29.99 24.01
CA LYS A 38 3.27 -28.67 23.45
C LYS A 38 3.56 -28.47 21.97
N GLU A 39 3.66 -29.50 21.17
CA GLU A 39 3.42 -29.38 19.72
C GLU A 39 2.01 -29.89 19.41
N GLU A 40 1.01 -29.26 20.03
CA GLU A 40 -0.38 -29.38 19.56
C GLU A 40 -0.45 -28.74 18.16
N LYS A 41 -1.00 -29.49 17.22
CA LYS A 41 -1.27 -29.01 15.87
C LYS A 41 -2.14 -27.75 15.98
N LYS A 42 -1.63 -26.62 15.49
CA LYS A 42 -2.39 -25.37 15.47
C LYS A 42 -3.68 -25.55 14.68
N THR A 43 -4.76 -24.99 15.17
CA THR A 43 -6.04 -24.98 14.46
C THR A 43 -6.02 -23.96 13.30
N PRO A 44 -6.91 -24.10 12.31
CA PRO A 44 -7.06 -23.13 11.23
C PRO A 44 -7.33 -21.71 11.73
N GLU A 45 -8.09 -21.56 12.84
CA GLU A 45 -8.39 -20.24 13.44
C GLU A 45 -7.15 -19.59 14.06
N GLU A 46 -6.34 -20.39 14.77
CA GLU A 46 -5.07 -19.89 15.35
C GLU A 46 -4.11 -19.46 14.26
N LEU A 47 -4.02 -20.25 13.17
CA LEU A 47 -3.18 -19.92 12.03
C LEU A 47 -3.67 -18.67 11.27
N LEU A 48 -4.99 -18.52 11.11
CA LEU A 48 -5.53 -17.30 10.51
C LEU A 48 -5.22 -16.07 11.36
N THR A 49 -5.35 -16.17 12.67
CA THR A 49 -5.02 -15.09 13.61
C THR A 49 -3.54 -14.71 13.50
N GLU A 50 -2.66 -15.70 13.46
CA GLU A 50 -1.21 -15.50 13.30
C GLU A 50 -0.87 -14.88 11.92
N TYR A 51 -1.49 -15.34 10.85
CA TYR A 51 -1.34 -14.78 9.51
C TYR A 51 -1.72 -13.30 9.46
N MET A 52 -2.85 -12.94 10.09
CA MET A 52 -3.30 -11.54 10.15
C MET A 52 -2.43 -10.68 11.07
N GLN A 53 -1.82 -11.28 12.10
CA GLN A 53 -0.83 -10.57 12.93
C GLN A 53 0.43 -10.26 12.12
N TYR A 54 0.98 -11.22 11.37
CA TYR A 54 2.13 -10.95 10.48
C TYR A 54 1.80 -9.89 9.44
N MET A 55 0.59 -9.88 8.91
CA MET A 55 0.14 -8.84 7.99
C MET A 55 0.12 -7.46 8.67
N ALA A 56 -0.40 -7.36 9.89
CA ALA A 56 -0.42 -6.11 10.66
C ALA A 56 1.00 -5.62 11.02
N ASP A 57 1.93 -6.55 11.24
CA ASP A 57 3.34 -6.26 11.54
C ASP A 57 4.18 -5.98 10.27
N GLY A 58 3.61 -6.19 9.07
CA GLY A 58 4.31 -6.04 7.79
C GLY A 58 5.33 -7.16 7.50
N ASP A 59 5.26 -8.29 8.25
CA ASP A 59 6.12 -9.45 8.04
C ASP A 59 5.56 -10.38 6.96
N TYR A 60 5.64 -9.92 5.71
CA TYR A 60 5.13 -10.67 4.56
C TYR A 60 5.93 -11.95 4.30
N GLY A 61 7.19 -12.02 4.74
CA GLY A 61 7.99 -13.22 4.67
C GLY A 61 7.46 -14.34 5.58
N ALA A 62 7.08 -14.01 6.82
CA ALA A 62 6.43 -14.94 7.73
C ALA A 62 5.08 -15.39 7.20
N MET A 63 4.27 -14.47 6.63
CA MET A 63 3.00 -14.82 5.96
C MET A 63 3.21 -15.86 4.86
N TYR A 64 4.22 -15.67 4.00
CA TYR A 64 4.56 -16.63 2.93
C TYR A 64 4.95 -17.98 3.49
N GLY A 65 5.62 -18.02 4.63
CA GLY A 65 5.97 -19.25 5.35
C GLY A 65 4.77 -20.11 5.76
N MET A 66 3.58 -19.53 5.84
CA MET A 66 2.34 -20.23 6.22
C MET A 66 1.58 -20.80 5.02
N LEU A 67 1.96 -20.47 3.77
CA LEU A 67 1.29 -20.91 2.55
C LEU A 67 1.48 -22.41 2.30
N ASP A 68 0.46 -23.02 1.68
CA ASP A 68 0.53 -24.38 1.17
C ASP A 68 1.48 -24.48 -0.06
N ASN A 69 1.90 -25.69 -0.37
CA ASN A 69 2.84 -25.94 -1.48
C ASN A 69 2.24 -25.49 -2.82
N GLN A 70 0.95 -25.66 -3.02
CA GLN A 70 0.29 -25.25 -4.27
C GLN A 70 0.32 -23.72 -4.44
N SER A 71 0.08 -22.96 -3.39
CA SER A 71 0.18 -21.50 -3.42
C SER A 71 1.59 -21.03 -3.72
N ARG A 72 2.61 -21.67 -3.14
CA ARG A 72 4.03 -21.34 -3.39
C ARG A 72 4.49 -21.68 -4.81
N LEU A 73 3.85 -22.63 -5.48
CA LEU A 73 4.10 -22.89 -6.90
C LEU A 73 3.52 -21.80 -7.80
N ASN A 74 2.44 -21.15 -7.37
CA ASN A 74 1.73 -20.15 -8.16
C ASN A 74 2.30 -18.72 -7.99
N ILE A 75 2.94 -18.43 -6.85
CA ILE A 75 3.52 -17.11 -6.57
C ILE A 75 4.87 -17.24 -5.88
N SER A 76 5.87 -16.51 -6.35
CA SER A 76 7.18 -16.44 -5.70
C SER A 76 7.12 -15.65 -4.39
N LEU A 77 8.10 -15.87 -3.48
CA LEU A 77 8.22 -15.06 -2.26
C LEU A 77 8.31 -13.56 -2.59
N GLU A 78 9.13 -13.19 -3.56
CA GLU A 78 9.35 -11.80 -3.96
C GLU A 78 8.07 -11.14 -4.47
N ASP A 79 7.30 -11.83 -5.34
CA ASP A 79 6.05 -11.31 -5.88
C ASP A 79 4.97 -11.24 -4.80
N PHE A 80 4.91 -12.21 -3.90
CA PHE A 80 3.98 -12.22 -2.78
C PHE A 80 4.23 -11.04 -1.83
N GLU A 81 5.47 -10.84 -1.39
CA GLU A 81 5.85 -9.72 -0.52
C GLU A 81 5.57 -8.38 -1.21
N LYS A 82 5.98 -8.22 -2.45
CA LYS A 82 5.77 -7.01 -3.23
C LYS A 82 4.28 -6.70 -3.40
N ARG A 83 3.46 -7.71 -3.70
CA ARG A 83 2.02 -7.53 -3.88
C ARG A 83 1.33 -7.11 -2.59
N ASN A 84 1.56 -7.83 -1.50
CA ASN A 84 0.97 -7.50 -0.21
C ASN A 84 1.44 -6.12 0.28
N ARG A 85 2.74 -5.85 0.23
CA ARG A 85 3.31 -4.56 0.60
C ARG A 85 2.70 -3.41 -0.18
N ASN A 86 2.66 -3.51 -1.52
CA ASN A 86 2.12 -2.46 -2.37
C ASN A 86 0.65 -2.16 -2.08
N ILE A 87 -0.14 -3.15 -1.69
CA ILE A 87 -1.55 -2.97 -1.37
C ILE A 87 -1.72 -2.41 0.04
N TYR A 88 -1.19 -3.08 1.06
CA TYR A 88 -1.42 -2.68 2.46
C TYR A 88 -0.73 -1.35 2.82
N GLU A 89 0.51 -1.15 2.39
CA GLU A 89 1.18 0.15 2.57
C GLU A 89 0.58 1.24 1.67
N GLY A 90 0.16 0.88 0.45
CA GLY A 90 -0.47 1.82 -0.50
C GLY A 90 -1.80 2.39 -0.02
N ILE A 91 -2.56 1.66 0.79
CA ILE A 91 -3.79 2.13 1.43
C ILE A 91 -3.57 2.61 2.86
N GLU A 92 -2.33 2.57 3.39
CA GLU A 92 -1.97 2.86 4.78
C GLU A 92 -2.79 2.02 5.78
N ALA A 93 -2.90 0.70 5.50
CA ALA A 93 -3.66 -0.22 6.33
C ALA A 93 -3.10 -0.25 7.76
N SER A 94 -3.98 -0.14 8.75
CA SER A 94 -3.63 -0.18 10.18
C SER A 94 -4.80 -0.68 11.02
N GLY A 95 -4.55 -0.95 12.30
CA GLY A 95 -5.62 -1.34 13.23
C GLY A 95 -6.39 -2.58 12.82
N VAL A 96 -5.72 -3.56 12.18
CA VAL A 96 -6.35 -4.77 11.65
C VAL A 96 -6.93 -5.61 12.77
N ARG A 97 -8.20 -5.96 12.61
CA ARG A 97 -8.96 -6.82 13.52
C ARG A 97 -9.70 -7.88 12.71
N ILE A 98 -9.74 -9.09 13.22
CA ILE A 98 -10.55 -10.16 12.66
C ILE A 98 -11.54 -10.67 13.69
N GLU A 99 -12.70 -11.06 13.22
CA GLU A 99 -13.74 -11.76 13.99
C GLU A 99 -14.08 -13.06 13.27
N ILE A 100 -13.75 -14.20 13.89
CA ILE A 100 -14.06 -15.51 13.34
C ILE A 100 -15.56 -15.75 13.49
N LYS A 101 -16.23 -16.08 12.39
CA LYS A 101 -17.68 -16.32 12.33
C LYS A 101 -18.02 -17.80 12.38
N GLY A 102 -17.14 -18.65 11.84
CA GLY A 102 -17.33 -20.09 11.83
C GLY A 102 -16.12 -20.82 11.25
N THR A 103 -16.01 -22.10 11.58
CA THR A 103 -14.98 -23.00 11.06
C THR A 103 -15.61 -24.33 10.68
N GLU A 104 -15.33 -24.77 9.48
CA GLU A 104 -15.70 -26.07 8.96
C GLU A 104 -14.44 -26.91 8.72
N LEU A 105 -14.39 -28.10 9.33
CA LEU A 105 -13.33 -29.07 9.12
C LEU A 105 -13.90 -30.26 8.34
N LYS A 106 -13.29 -30.58 7.20
CA LYS A 106 -13.69 -31.72 6.36
C LYS A 106 -12.81 -32.93 6.59
N GLU A 107 -13.36 -34.11 6.30
CA GLU A 107 -12.64 -35.38 6.42
C GLU A 107 -11.44 -35.52 5.48
N ASP A 108 -11.39 -34.72 4.41
CA ASP A 108 -10.30 -34.67 3.45
C ASP A 108 -9.07 -33.87 3.94
N GLY A 109 -9.10 -33.39 5.19
CA GLY A 109 -8.03 -32.55 5.76
C GLY A 109 -8.11 -31.07 5.37
N THR A 110 -9.24 -30.62 4.80
CA THR A 110 -9.48 -29.21 4.49
C THR A 110 -10.19 -28.53 5.65
N GLY A 111 -9.66 -27.40 6.12
CA GLY A 111 -10.30 -26.50 7.08
C GLY A 111 -10.67 -25.19 6.41
N THR A 112 -11.91 -24.75 6.55
CA THR A 112 -12.38 -23.45 6.05
C THR A 112 -12.77 -22.57 7.24
N VAL A 113 -12.22 -21.37 7.33
CA VAL A 113 -12.53 -20.38 8.37
C VAL A 113 -13.23 -19.20 7.73
N GLU A 114 -14.46 -18.94 8.18
CA GLU A 114 -15.23 -17.75 7.82
C GLU A 114 -14.92 -16.65 8.84
N TYR A 115 -14.57 -15.47 8.36
CA TYR A 115 -14.18 -14.36 9.21
C TYR A 115 -14.58 -13.02 8.62
N GLN A 116 -14.66 -12.04 9.49
CA GLN A 116 -14.81 -10.62 9.12
C GLN A 116 -13.51 -9.90 9.45
N THR A 117 -12.98 -9.17 8.48
CA THR A 117 -11.85 -8.28 8.66
C THR A 117 -12.35 -6.85 8.82
N THR A 118 -11.75 -6.11 9.72
CA THR A 118 -11.91 -4.65 9.84
C THR A 118 -10.53 -4.02 9.97
N MET A 119 -10.26 -2.97 9.20
CA MET A 119 -9.00 -2.24 9.23
C MET A 119 -9.23 -0.75 8.93
N ASP A 120 -8.36 0.10 9.43
CA ASP A 120 -8.32 1.51 9.07
C ASP A 120 -7.49 1.71 7.80
N SER A 121 -7.87 2.67 6.96
CA SER A 121 -7.17 3.01 5.72
C SER A 121 -7.28 4.50 5.40
N LEU A 122 -6.57 4.95 4.35
CA LEU A 122 -6.71 6.33 3.81
C LEU A 122 -8.16 6.71 3.47
N ALA A 123 -9.00 5.74 3.10
CA ALA A 123 -10.40 5.97 2.78
C ALA A 123 -11.35 5.87 4.00
N GLY A 124 -10.79 5.68 5.20
CA GLY A 124 -11.52 5.39 6.43
C GLY A 124 -11.52 3.91 6.78
N GLU A 125 -12.43 3.51 7.66
CA GLU A 125 -12.56 2.11 8.08
C GLU A 125 -13.11 1.24 6.94
N ILE A 126 -12.44 0.14 6.68
CA ILE A 126 -12.84 -0.88 5.70
C ILE A 126 -13.25 -2.14 6.48
N SER A 127 -14.41 -2.70 6.16
CA SER A 127 -14.88 -3.95 6.75
C SER A 127 -15.48 -4.85 5.69
N PHE A 128 -15.10 -6.13 5.69
CA PHE A 128 -15.61 -7.13 4.76
C PHE A 128 -15.54 -8.54 5.35
N SER A 129 -16.44 -9.42 4.89
CA SER A 129 -16.41 -10.85 5.20
C SER A 129 -15.55 -11.58 4.18
N ASN A 130 -14.83 -12.59 4.64
CA ASN A 130 -13.97 -13.41 3.80
C ASN A 130 -13.90 -14.87 4.32
N GLN A 131 -13.25 -15.73 3.54
CA GLN A 131 -13.01 -17.13 3.87
C GLN A 131 -11.52 -17.45 3.65
N ALA A 132 -10.91 -18.15 4.61
CA ALA A 132 -9.57 -18.71 4.50
C ALA A 132 -9.65 -20.22 4.45
N VAL A 133 -8.99 -20.82 3.47
CA VAL A 133 -8.94 -22.28 3.30
C VAL A 133 -7.57 -22.79 3.73
N PHE A 134 -7.55 -23.78 4.60
CA PHE A 134 -6.34 -24.45 5.08
C PHE A 134 -6.35 -25.89 4.62
N ARG A 135 -5.18 -26.41 4.22
CA ARG A 135 -4.99 -27.81 3.84
C ARG A 135 -3.97 -28.47 4.73
N GLU A 136 -4.23 -29.71 5.11
CA GLU A 136 -3.23 -30.52 5.81
C GLU A 136 -2.11 -30.89 4.86
N GLU A 137 -0.88 -30.54 5.23
CA GLU A 137 0.34 -30.96 4.55
C GLU A 137 1.27 -31.65 5.54
N VAL A 138 1.99 -32.67 5.07
CA VAL A 138 3.04 -33.33 5.85
C VAL A 138 4.35 -32.61 5.53
N PRO A 139 4.99 -31.93 6.51
CA PRO A 139 6.27 -31.28 6.28
C PRO A 139 7.36 -32.30 5.96
N GLY A 140 8.16 -32.06 4.91
CA GLY A 140 9.35 -32.84 4.59
C GLY A 140 9.32 -33.47 3.21
N GLU A 141 10.49 -33.96 2.76
CA GLU A 141 10.65 -34.74 1.55
C GLU A 141 9.97 -36.12 1.69
N GLU A 142 9.59 -36.74 0.54
CA GLU A 142 8.98 -38.07 0.48
C GLU A 142 9.73 -39.08 1.37
N GLY A 143 9.06 -39.54 2.44
CA GLY A 143 9.62 -40.50 3.39
C GLY A 143 9.86 -40.01 4.81
N THR A 144 9.74 -38.69 5.08
CA THR A 144 9.85 -38.15 6.44
C THR A 144 8.49 -38.23 7.14
N LYS A 145 8.43 -38.92 8.30
CA LYS A 145 7.21 -39.01 9.13
C LYS A 145 7.01 -37.69 9.93
N GLY A 146 6.77 -36.59 9.24
CA GLY A 146 6.28 -35.36 9.88
C GLY A 146 4.82 -35.53 10.35
N LYS A 147 4.40 -34.77 11.35
CA LYS A 147 2.99 -34.66 11.68
C LYS A 147 2.30 -33.76 10.66
N PRO A 148 1.07 -34.08 10.21
CA PRO A 148 0.31 -33.19 9.34
C PRO A 148 0.07 -31.83 10.02
N GLU A 149 0.35 -30.76 9.30
CA GLU A 149 0.11 -29.38 9.72
C GLU A 149 -0.81 -28.71 8.73
N TYR A 150 -1.63 -27.76 9.21
CA TYR A 150 -2.43 -26.93 8.32
C TYR A 150 -1.57 -25.86 7.66
N LYS A 151 -1.73 -25.68 6.36
CA LYS A 151 -1.13 -24.61 5.55
C LYS A 151 -2.21 -23.85 4.81
N LEU A 152 -2.00 -22.55 4.64
CA LEU A 152 -2.96 -21.64 4.04
C LEU A 152 -2.97 -21.74 2.51
N ALA A 153 -4.10 -22.08 1.93
CA ALA A 153 -4.34 -21.97 0.50
C ALA A 153 -4.56 -20.50 0.13
N TRP A 154 -3.49 -19.85 -0.33
CA TRP A 154 -3.51 -18.43 -0.59
C TRP A 154 -4.00 -18.07 -2.00
N SER A 155 -4.73 -16.97 -2.08
CA SER A 155 -5.04 -16.25 -3.32
C SER A 155 -5.23 -14.77 -3.00
N ASP A 156 -5.23 -13.91 -4.05
CA ASP A 156 -5.45 -12.46 -3.91
C ASP A 156 -6.76 -12.11 -3.18
N ARG A 157 -7.74 -13.00 -3.23
CA ARG A 157 -9.02 -12.86 -2.50
C ARG A 157 -8.87 -12.81 -1.00
N LEU A 158 -7.76 -13.31 -0.44
CA LEU A 158 -7.47 -13.14 0.98
C LEU A 158 -7.11 -11.69 1.34
N ILE A 159 -6.61 -10.91 0.39
CA ILE A 159 -6.37 -9.47 0.58
C ILE A 159 -7.71 -8.73 0.56
N PHE A 160 -8.47 -8.88 -0.52
CA PHE A 160 -9.85 -8.39 -0.64
C PHE A 160 -10.71 -9.42 -1.40
N PRO A 161 -11.96 -9.69 -0.99
CA PRO A 161 -12.77 -10.77 -1.56
C PRO A 161 -12.99 -10.70 -3.08
N GLN A 162 -12.98 -9.48 -3.65
CA GLN A 162 -13.17 -9.26 -5.08
C GLN A 162 -11.85 -9.17 -5.87
N LEU A 163 -10.68 -9.18 -5.19
CA LEU A 163 -9.40 -8.98 -5.86
C LEU A 163 -9.00 -10.23 -6.66
N GLY A 164 -8.78 -10.05 -7.95
CA GLY A 164 -8.20 -11.06 -8.83
C GLY A 164 -6.67 -10.90 -8.98
N PRO A 165 -6.00 -11.87 -9.64
CA PRO A 165 -4.54 -11.88 -9.77
C PRO A 165 -4.01 -10.68 -10.58
N ASP A 166 -4.76 -10.19 -11.56
CA ASP A 166 -4.37 -9.08 -12.43
C ASP A 166 -4.91 -7.71 -11.95
N ASP A 167 -5.75 -7.71 -10.92
CA ASP A 167 -6.37 -6.51 -10.40
C ASP A 167 -5.36 -5.65 -9.61
N LYS A 168 -5.63 -4.34 -9.58
CA LYS A 168 -4.82 -3.35 -8.85
C LYS A 168 -5.70 -2.55 -7.91
N VAL A 169 -5.24 -2.41 -6.68
CA VAL A 169 -5.83 -1.46 -5.74
C VAL A 169 -5.31 -0.05 -6.05
N ARG A 170 -6.22 0.91 -6.17
CA ARG A 170 -5.88 2.32 -6.41
C ARG A 170 -6.58 3.20 -5.39
N VAL A 171 -5.84 4.12 -4.83
CA VAL A 171 -6.38 5.19 -3.99
C VAL A 171 -6.53 6.44 -4.86
N SER A 172 -7.73 7.03 -4.89
CA SER A 172 -7.98 8.33 -5.49
C SER A 172 -8.43 9.30 -4.41
N THR A 173 -7.89 10.52 -4.45
CA THR A 173 -8.27 11.58 -3.53
C THR A 173 -9.02 12.65 -4.28
N ASP A 174 -10.30 12.82 -3.96
CA ASP A 174 -11.09 13.93 -4.43
C ASP A 174 -10.83 15.15 -3.52
N LYS A 175 -10.27 16.19 -4.12
CA LYS A 175 -10.04 17.43 -3.37
C LYS A 175 -11.38 18.08 -3.06
N ALA A 176 -11.62 18.35 -1.78
CA ALA A 176 -12.77 19.13 -1.38
C ALA A 176 -12.74 20.51 -2.06
N SER A 177 -13.89 20.95 -2.61
CA SER A 177 -14.04 22.31 -3.09
C SER A 177 -14.01 23.29 -1.91
N ARG A 178 -13.33 24.42 -2.09
CA ARG A 178 -13.27 25.43 -1.06
C ARG A 178 -14.66 26.03 -0.81
N GLY A 179 -15.07 26.12 0.44
CA GLY A 179 -16.33 26.75 0.82
C GLY A 179 -16.39 28.21 0.37
N ARG A 180 -17.57 28.69 0.03
CA ARG A 180 -17.81 30.09 -0.30
C ARG A 180 -18.02 30.90 0.98
N ILE A 181 -17.48 32.12 1.04
CA ILE A 181 -17.78 33.10 2.09
C ILE A 181 -18.82 34.06 1.52
N LEU A 182 -19.97 34.11 2.12
CA LEU A 182 -21.08 34.97 1.69
C LEU A 182 -21.33 36.09 2.71
N ASP A 183 -21.84 37.23 2.24
CA ASP A 183 -22.36 38.26 3.12
C ASP A 183 -23.73 37.85 3.67
N ARG A 184 -24.32 38.70 4.55
CA ARG A 184 -25.65 38.50 5.15
C ARG A 184 -26.79 38.39 4.13
N ASN A 185 -26.61 38.88 2.92
CA ASN A 185 -27.58 38.90 1.83
C ASN A 185 -27.35 37.76 0.84
N GLY A 186 -26.35 36.87 1.07
CA GLY A 186 -25.99 35.76 0.21
C GLY A 186 -25.06 36.13 -0.94
N ASN A 187 -24.50 37.32 -1.00
CA ASN A 187 -23.55 37.72 -2.02
C ASN A 187 -22.17 37.12 -1.73
N LEU A 188 -21.49 36.69 -2.77
CA LEU A 188 -20.17 36.08 -2.67
C LEU A 188 -19.11 37.12 -2.28
N LEU A 189 -18.51 36.97 -1.08
CA LEU A 189 -17.36 37.75 -0.63
C LEU A 189 -16.04 37.11 -1.02
N ALA A 190 -15.95 35.77 -0.91
CA ALA A 190 -14.80 34.99 -1.33
C ALA A 190 -15.21 33.57 -1.72
N GLY A 191 -14.60 33.01 -2.74
CA GLY A 191 -14.86 31.66 -3.24
C GLY A 191 -13.93 31.30 -4.39
N GLU A 192 -14.14 30.12 -4.93
CA GLU A 192 -13.47 29.72 -6.15
C GLU A 192 -13.95 30.58 -7.32
N GLY A 193 -13.02 31.15 -8.07
CA GLY A 193 -13.25 31.87 -9.29
C GLY A 193 -12.71 31.13 -10.51
N THR A 194 -13.25 31.42 -11.67
CA THR A 194 -12.68 30.98 -12.94
C THR A 194 -11.46 31.82 -13.31
N ALA A 195 -10.45 31.19 -13.85
CA ALA A 195 -9.29 31.86 -14.41
C ALA A 195 -9.03 31.28 -15.80
N SER A 196 -8.75 32.16 -16.76
CA SER A 196 -8.45 31.77 -18.15
C SER A 196 -6.94 31.64 -18.35
N LEU A 197 -6.54 30.57 -19.01
CA LEU A 197 -5.16 30.38 -19.44
C LEU A 197 -4.97 31.03 -20.81
N VAL A 198 -4.11 32.06 -20.86
CA VAL A 198 -3.69 32.67 -22.12
C VAL A 198 -2.45 31.95 -22.63
N GLY A 199 -2.54 31.40 -23.82
CA GLY A 199 -1.44 30.74 -24.51
C GLY A 199 -1.21 31.31 -25.89
N LEU A 200 -0.05 31.05 -26.48
CA LEU A 200 0.32 31.40 -27.83
C LEU A 200 0.50 30.15 -28.68
N VAL A 201 0.07 30.21 -29.93
CA VAL A 201 0.31 29.16 -30.91
C VAL A 201 1.36 29.66 -31.90
N PRO A 202 2.60 29.13 -31.87
CA PRO A 202 3.72 29.66 -32.67
C PRO A 202 3.47 29.75 -34.17
N GLY A 203 2.76 28.77 -34.73
CA GLY A 203 2.42 28.76 -36.15
C GLY A 203 1.43 29.85 -36.60
N ARG A 204 0.75 30.50 -35.63
CA ARG A 204 -0.19 31.62 -35.89
C ARG A 204 0.43 33.01 -35.65
N MET A 205 1.69 33.04 -35.19
CA MET A 205 2.41 34.28 -34.93
C MET A 205 3.15 34.77 -36.18
N SER A 206 3.25 36.10 -36.37
CA SER A 206 4.02 36.69 -37.47
C SER A 206 5.49 36.35 -37.35
N ARG A 207 6.11 35.87 -38.41
CA ARG A 207 7.52 35.54 -38.48
C ARG A 207 8.31 36.75 -39.02
N GLU A 208 9.44 37.05 -38.43
CA GLU A 208 10.36 38.14 -38.89
C GLU A 208 11.75 37.55 -39.11
N PRO A 209 12.15 37.33 -40.38
CA PRO A 209 13.49 36.85 -40.72
C PRO A 209 14.54 37.85 -40.24
N GLY A 210 15.49 37.40 -39.42
CA GLY A 210 16.56 38.25 -38.86
C GLY A 210 16.36 38.65 -37.40
N ASN A 211 15.21 38.41 -36.83
CA ASN A 211 15.00 38.50 -35.39
C ASN A 211 15.49 37.21 -34.67
N GLU A 212 16.25 37.36 -33.58
CA GLU A 212 16.80 36.21 -32.82
C GLU A 212 15.71 35.22 -32.35
N SER A 213 14.52 35.73 -32.07
CA SER A 213 13.39 34.89 -31.66
C SER A 213 12.67 34.22 -32.86
N GLY A 214 12.91 34.66 -34.09
CA GLY A 214 12.19 34.25 -35.29
C GLY A 214 10.75 34.78 -35.38
N TYR A 215 10.28 35.59 -34.43
CA TYR A 215 8.95 36.20 -34.38
C TYR A 215 9.03 37.72 -34.52
N SER A 216 7.93 38.38 -34.94
CA SER A 216 7.87 39.83 -35.04
C SER A 216 8.13 40.50 -33.71
N GLY A 217 9.14 41.40 -33.67
CA GLY A 217 9.50 42.15 -32.49
C GLY A 217 8.38 43.05 -31.99
N GLU A 218 7.61 43.64 -32.92
CA GLU A 218 6.44 44.48 -32.61
C GLU A 218 5.33 43.66 -31.95
N ASP A 219 5.00 42.48 -32.48
CA ASP A 219 4.00 41.57 -31.89
C ASP A 219 4.42 41.14 -30.48
N LEU A 220 5.67 40.78 -30.29
CA LEU A 220 6.19 40.40 -28.99
C LEU A 220 6.11 41.52 -27.95
N GLN A 221 6.44 42.78 -28.35
CA GLN A 221 6.31 43.93 -27.47
C GLN A 221 4.86 44.22 -27.11
N ARG A 222 3.94 44.13 -28.08
CA ARG A 222 2.51 44.32 -27.83
C ARG A 222 1.94 43.23 -26.90
N LEU A 223 2.31 41.98 -27.10
CA LEU A 223 1.96 40.88 -26.19
C LEU A 223 2.54 41.08 -24.79
N SER A 224 3.78 41.54 -24.70
CA SER A 224 4.44 41.86 -23.42
C SER A 224 3.66 42.92 -22.65
N GLN A 225 3.24 44.01 -23.31
CA GLN A 225 2.45 45.05 -22.68
C GLN A 225 1.06 44.60 -22.25
N LEU A 226 0.36 43.86 -23.11
CA LEU A 226 -0.99 43.31 -22.82
C LEU A 226 -0.98 42.31 -21.67
N LEU A 227 0.01 41.44 -21.65
CA LEU A 227 0.08 40.37 -20.66
C LEU A 227 0.83 40.74 -19.40
N GLY A 228 1.58 41.88 -19.42
CA GLY A 228 2.46 42.28 -18.31
C GLY A 228 3.55 41.25 -18.04
N ILE A 229 4.15 40.67 -19.09
CA ILE A 229 5.24 39.72 -19.05
C ILE A 229 6.34 40.19 -19.99
N SER A 230 7.60 40.12 -19.58
CA SER A 230 8.73 40.58 -20.44
C SER A 230 8.83 39.74 -21.72
N VAL A 231 9.28 40.38 -22.81
CA VAL A 231 9.52 39.74 -24.10
C VAL A 231 10.47 38.56 -23.97
N GLU A 232 11.50 38.64 -23.14
CA GLU A 232 12.43 37.55 -22.84
C GLU A 232 11.71 36.31 -22.31
N ASN A 233 10.78 36.48 -21.36
CA ASN A 233 10.03 35.37 -20.79
C ASN A 233 9.07 34.73 -21.79
N ILE A 234 8.46 35.54 -22.68
CA ILE A 234 7.62 35.02 -23.76
C ILE A 234 8.49 34.20 -24.72
N THR A 235 9.60 34.76 -25.20
CA THR A 235 10.55 34.11 -26.12
C THR A 235 11.11 32.82 -25.52
N LYS A 236 11.52 32.83 -24.26
CA LYS A 236 12.00 31.65 -23.56
C LYS A 236 10.97 30.51 -23.52
N LYS A 237 9.69 30.82 -23.33
CA LYS A 237 8.62 29.81 -23.37
C LYS A 237 8.40 29.31 -24.79
N LEU A 238 8.46 30.15 -25.80
CA LEU A 238 8.28 29.77 -27.21
C LEU A 238 9.45 28.92 -27.75
N SER A 239 10.66 29.09 -27.21
CA SER A 239 11.87 28.33 -27.61
C SER A 239 12.06 27.02 -26.86
N ALA A 240 11.14 26.61 -26.01
CA ALA A 240 11.24 25.33 -25.28
C ALA A 240 11.20 24.15 -26.24
N GLY A 241 12.02 23.13 -25.99
CA GLY A 241 12.23 21.97 -26.89
C GLY A 241 11.01 21.14 -27.27
N TRP A 242 9.92 21.26 -26.52
CA TRP A 242 8.65 20.56 -26.80
C TRP A 242 7.70 21.38 -27.69
N VAL A 243 7.98 22.68 -27.92
CA VAL A 243 7.11 23.57 -28.65
C VAL A 243 7.20 23.29 -30.15
N LYS A 244 6.03 23.11 -30.76
CA LYS A 244 5.83 22.98 -32.21
C LYS A 244 4.91 24.09 -32.69
N ASP A 245 4.81 24.28 -34.00
CA ASP A 245 3.98 25.33 -34.60
C ASP A 245 2.50 25.26 -34.23
N ASP A 246 1.96 24.08 -33.95
CA ASP A 246 0.59 23.82 -33.55
C ASP A 246 0.36 23.74 -32.03
N SER A 247 1.43 23.83 -31.22
CA SER A 247 1.35 23.73 -29.78
C SER A 247 0.76 24.98 -29.13
N LEU A 248 -0.17 24.80 -28.18
CA LEU A 248 -0.59 25.87 -27.29
C LEU A 248 0.45 26.07 -26.19
N VAL A 249 1.23 27.13 -26.25
CA VAL A 249 2.26 27.47 -25.27
C VAL A 249 1.67 28.35 -24.18
N PRO A 250 1.53 27.83 -22.93
CA PRO A 250 0.92 28.59 -21.84
C PRO A 250 1.80 29.76 -21.39
N ILE A 251 1.28 30.97 -21.51
CA ILE A 251 2.02 32.20 -21.18
C ILE A 251 1.63 32.72 -19.80
N LYS A 252 0.34 32.96 -19.55
CA LYS A 252 -0.14 33.57 -18.31
C LYS A 252 -1.55 33.09 -17.98
N THR A 253 -1.82 32.87 -16.70
CA THR A 253 -3.20 32.71 -16.19
C THR A 253 -3.73 34.08 -15.79
N VAL A 254 -4.88 34.47 -16.31
CA VAL A 254 -5.56 35.74 -16.03
C VAL A 254 -6.89 35.49 -15.32
N LYS A 255 -7.30 36.42 -14.47
CA LYS A 255 -8.63 36.40 -13.85
C LYS A 255 -9.67 36.83 -14.88
N CYS A 256 -10.92 36.42 -14.70
CA CYS A 256 -12.03 36.75 -15.61
C CYS A 256 -12.17 38.26 -15.88
N VAL A 257 -11.91 39.12 -14.89
CA VAL A 257 -11.93 40.59 -15.05
C VAL A 257 -10.81 41.10 -15.98
N ASP A 258 -9.63 40.45 -15.91
CA ASP A 258 -8.48 40.83 -16.76
C ASP A 258 -8.69 40.30 -18.19
N GLU A 259 -9.39 39.20 -18.36
CA GLU A 259 -9.78 38.67 -19.67
C GLU A 259 -10.66 39.66 -20.44
N LEU A 260 -11.65 40.29 -19.79
CA LEU A 260 -12.48 41.30 -20.40
C LEU A 260 -11.64 42.51 -20.88
N LYS A 261 -10.63 42.92 -20.10
CA LYS A 261 -9.70 43.98 -20.48
C LYS A 261 -8.84 43.58 -21.69
N LEU A 262 -8.39 42.36 -21.77
CA LEU A 262 -7.66 41.82 -22.91
C LEU A 262 -8.53 41.80 -24.18
N GLN A 263 -9.79 41.41 -24.04
CA GLN A 263 -10.76 41.42 -25.15
C GLN A 263 -11.08 42.84 -25.65
N THR A 264 -11.20 43.81 -24.73
CA THR A 264 -11.52 45.22 -25.11
C THR A 264 -10.30 46.02 -25.59
N ALA A 265 -9.09 45.65 -25.16
CA ALA A 265 -7.83 46.30 -25.63
C ALA A 265 -7.41 45.82 -27.03
N SER A 266 -7.97 44.73 -27.52
CA SER A 266 -7.71 44.24 -28.88
C SER A 266 -8.66 44.86 -29.89
N GLY A 267 -8.55 46.16 -30.14
CA GLY A 267 -9.35 46.91 -31.12
C GLY A 267 -9.27 46.41 -32.58
N ASP A 268 -8.36 45.47 -32.88
CA ASP A 268 -8.32 44.59 -34.07
C ASP A 268 -8.62 43.14 -33.63
N GLU A 269 -9.85 42.88 -33.26
CA GLU A 269 -10.30 41.66 -32.56
C GLU A 269 -9.99 40.34 -33.29
N GLU A 270 -9.96 40.32 -34.59
CA GLU A 270 -9.77 39.12 -35.39
C GLU A 270 -8.30 38.64 -35.43
N ASN A 271 -7.36 39.56 -35.38
CA ASN A 271 -5.93 39.23 -35.52
C ASN A 271 -5.28 38.75 -34.20
N LEU A 272 -5.75 39.20 -33.05
CA LEU A 272 -5.26 38.75 -31.75
C LEU A 272 -5.97 37.49 -31.24
N ARG A 273 -7.27 37.30 -31.52
CA ARG A 273 -7.97 36.05 -31.29
C ARG A 273 -7.34 34.87 -32.03
N ASN A 274 -6.91 35.11 -33.29
CA ASN A 274 -6.26 34.06 -34.08
C ASN A 274 -4.85 33.71 -33.62
N LYS A 275 -4.18 34.62 -32.84
CA LYS A 275 -2.83 34.42 -32.29
C LYS A 275 -2.81 33.93 -30.84
N ALA A 276 -3.93 34.05 -30.10
CA ALA A 276 -4.02 33.84 -28.63
C ALA A 276 -5.15 32.87 -28.22
N LEU A 277 -5.46 31.85 -28.99
CA LEU A 277 -6.37 30.77 -28.60
C LEU A 277 -5.71 29.43 -28.72
#